data_6b64ed0e83da5ee95ffd4d91f68e58f3
#
_entry.id   6b64ed0e83da5ee95ffd4d91f68e58f3
#
_cell.length_a   1.000
_cell.length_b   1.000
_cell.length_c   1.000
_cell.angle_alpha   90.00
_cell.angle_beta   90.00
_cell.angle_gamma   90.00
#
_symmetry.space_group_name_H-M   'P 1'
#
loop_
_entity.id
_entity.type
_entity.pdbx_description
1 polymer ?
#
loop_
_entity_poly.entity_id
_entity_poly.type
_entity_poly.pdbx_seq_one_letter_code
_entity_poly.pdbx_strand_id
1 'polypeptide(L)'
;MACRNMAEYTLYPIYTPIRILYLIRYNQPKGVNGLKGKWHVHQRISRSGDEEMDSTDIDLNIVIAGAAGEGIQTIGSVMGETLAAQGYAVFSWKEYESRIRGGHSSFSIRVQTVPRNAPRIEADIILAVNAGAAERYAPILKDGGVLLGPESEADNTIILPFADMAEDLLGDRIYANTIAVGALTATVGLELEPLKEILSARFKDKGEKIIDANHQAAAKGYAVAREECQDRCPWQLPTRNARYYLIGTNEAISLASAYAGCRFISAYPMTPSTGVITNLANRQPQLGVFTEQAEDELAAINMAIGAAYGGARAMTATSGGGFALMAEGISLAGMTETPLVIILAQRPGPATGLPTRTAQGDLLFAIHAGHGEFPKMVLAPSDPKDAFHSVVRAFNLADRYQTPVI
;
A
#
# COMPACT_ATOMS: atom_id res chain seq x y z
N MET A 1 5.19 9.94 -50.84
CA MET A 1 4.30 8.77 -51.05
C MET A 1 4.57 7.80 -49.93
N ALA A 2 3.71 7.46 -49.04
CA ALA A 2 2.29 7.53 -48.89
C ALA A 2 1.89 7.76 -47.44
N CYS A 3 1.05 8.77 -47.18
CA CYS A 3 0.17 8.82 -46.00
C CYS A 3 -0.93 7.79 -46.12
N ARG A 4 -1.24 7.12 -44.99
CA ARG A 4 -2.55 6.55 -44.57
C ARG A 4 -2.29 5.58 -43.41
N ASN A 5 -2.69 5.84 -42.18
CA ASN A 5 -4.02 5.84 -41.61
C ASN A 5 -4.01 6.57 -40.26
N MET A 6 -4.70 7.68 -40.16
CA MET A 6 -5.14 8.26 -38.90
C MET A 6 -6.38 7.47 -38.46
N ALA A 7 -6.29 6.74 -37.38
CA ALA A 7 -7.46 6.24 -36.66
C ALA A 7 -7.95 7.35 -35.72
N GLU A 8 -9.20 7.73 -35.89
CA GLU A 8 -9.91 8.75 -35.16
C GLU A 8 -9.89 8.46 -33.64
N TYR A 9 -9.31 9.37 -32.86
CA TYR A 9 -9.49 9.39 -31.42
C TYR A 9 -10.56 10.43 -31.07
N THR A 10 -11.72 9.94 -30.70
CA THR A 10 -12.82 10.74 -30.16
C THR A 10 -12.40 11.33 -28.81
N LEU A 11 -12.27 12.63 -28.73
CA LEU A 11 -12.11 13.39 -27.50
C LEU A 11 -13.43 13.33 -26.71
N TYR A 12 -13.42 12.68 -25.55
CA TYR A 12 -14.55 12.72 -24.61
C TYR A 12 -14.43 13.93 -23.69
N PRO A 13 -15.53 14.65 -23.43
CA PRO A 13 -15.52 15.86 -22.60
C PRO A 13 -15.28 15.49 -21.13
N ILE A 14 -14.43 16.28 -20.49
CA ILE A 14 -14.16 16.31 -19.05
C ILE A 14 -15.41 16.93 -18.40
N TYR A 15 -16.07 16.21 -17.51
CA TYR A 15 -16.91 16.56 -16.38
C TYR A 15 -18.04 15.56 -16.17
N THR A 16 -17.74 14.51 -15.42
CA THR A 16 -18.68 13.87 -14.48
C THR A 16 -17.86 13.02 -13.48
N PRO A 17 -18.17 13.00 -12.19
CA PRO A 17 -17.46 12.16 -11.24
C PRO A 17 -17.83 10.69 -11.48
N ILE A 18 -16.93 9.97 -12.16
CA ILE A 18 -17.09 8.53 -12.40
C ILE A 18 -16.51 7.80 -11.20
N ARG A 19 -17.37 7.21 -10.36
CA ARG A 19 -16.95 6.21 -9.39
C ARG A 19 -16.69 4.90 -10.13
N ILE A 20 -15.44 4.45 -10.15
CA ILE A 20 -15.06 3.20 -10.80
C ILE A 20 -14.72 2.18 -9.72
N LEU A 21 -15.57 1.17 -9.58
CA LEU A 21 -15.32 -0.03 -8.78
C LEU A 21 -14.54 -1.04 -9.62
N TYR A 22 -13.42 -1.55 -9.12
CA TYR A 22 -12.61 -2.51 -9.86
C TYR A 22 -12.50 -3.84 -9.13
N LEU A 23 -13.06 -4.86 -9.76
CA LEU A 23 -12.86 -6.26 -9.40
C LEU A 23 -11.83 -6.87 -10.37
N ILE A 24 -10.66 -7.25 -9.86
CA ILE A 24 -9.74 -8.08 -10.62
C ILE A 24 -10.08 -9.53 -10.30
N ARG A 25 -10.75 -10.24 -11.22
CA ARG A 25 -10.94 -11.68 -11.13
C ARG A 25 -9.78 -12.39 -11.84
N TYR A 26 -9.08 -13.23 -11.10
CA TYR A 26 -8.12 -14.16 -11.66
C TYR A 26 -8.80 -15.50 -11.90
N ASN A 27 -8.94 -15.91 -13.16
CA ASN A 27 -9.36 -17.27 -13.52
C ASN A 27 -8.11 -18.09 -13.86
N GLN A 28 -7.73 -19.02 -12.99
CA GLN A 28 -6.73 -20.01 -13.36
C GLN A 28 -7.36 -21.00 -14.38
N PRO A 29 -6.74 -21.18 -15.55
CA PRO A 29 -7.09 -22.31 -16.40
C PRO A 29 -6.58 -23.59 -15.75
N LYS A 30 -7.44 -24.58 -15.57
CA LYS A 30 -7.05 -25.92 -15.10
C LYS A 30 -6.10 -26.53 -16.13
N GLY A 31 -4.84 -26.76 -15.73
CA GLY A 31 -3.92 -27.67 -16.40
C GLY A 31 -2.96 -27.09 -17.43
N VAL A 32 -2.23 -25.97 -17.13
CA VAL A 32 -1.04 -25.60 -17.92
C VAL A 32 0.02 -24.98 -17.02
N ASN A 33 1.16 -25.66 -16.90
CA ASN A 33 2.39 -25.09 -16.39
C ASN A 33 2.95 -24.09 -17.41
N GLY A 34 2.94 -22.80 -17.10
CA GLY A 34 3.52 -21.77 -17.94
C GLY A 34 2.78 -20.42 -17.83
N LEU A 35 3.54 -19.36 -17.58
CA LEU A 35 3.10 -17.97 -17.44
C LEU A 35 2.40 -17.43 -18.72
N LYS A 36 1.17 -17.85 -18.99
CA LYS A 36 0.28 -17.23 -19.98
C LYS A 36 -1.15 -17.19 -19.44
N GLY A 37 -1.36 -16.38 -18.38
CA GLY A 37 -2.72 -16.05 -17.93
C GLY A 37 -3.24 -14.84 -18.70
N LYS A 38 -4.45 -14.94 -19.26
CA LYS A 38 -5.16 -13.77 -19.81
C LYS A 38 -5.82 -13.02 -18.67
N TRP A 39 -5.46 -11.76 -18.51
CA TRP A 39 -6.10 -10.84 -17.56
C TRP A 39 -7.37 -10.30 -18.21
N HIS A 40 -8.52 -10.56 -17.61
CA HIS A 40 -9.79 -9.94 -18.00
C HIS A 40 -10.13 -8.84 -16.99
N VAL A 41 -10.14 -7.61 -17.46
CA VAL A 41 -10.62 -6.46 -16.69
C VAL A 41 -12.10 -6.27 -17.00
N HIS A 42 -12.97 -6.59 -16.06
CA HIS A 42 -14.38 -6.23 -16.18
C HIS A 42 -14.60 -4.82 -15.63
N GLN A 43 -14.94 -3.92 -16.53
CA GLN A 43 -15.35 -2.55 -16.19
C GLN A 43 -16.88 -2.54 -15.98
N ARG A 44 -17.32 -2.33 -14.77
CA ARG A 44 -18.72 -2.02 -14.49
C ARG A 44 -18.83 -0.51 -14.25
N ILE A 45 -19.40 0.19 -15.21
CA ILE A 45 -19.71 1.61 -15.08
C ILE A 45 -21.11 1.68 -14.47
N SER A 46 -21.21 2.07 -13.20
CA SER A 46 -22.49 2.50 -12.62
C SER A 46 -22.60 4.01 -12.75
N ARG A 47 -23.64 4.51 -13.41
CA ARG A 47 -24.02 5.91 -13.37
C ARG A 47 -24.60 6.21 -11.98
N SER A 48 -24.14 7.29 -11.36
CA SER A 48 -24.68 7.80 -10.11
C SER A 48 -26.14 8.23 -10.32
N GLY A 49 -27.04 7.47 -9.77
CA GLY A 49 -28.44 7.78 -9.56
C GLY A 49 -28.87 6.88 -8.41
N ASP A 50 -29.11 7.49 -7.24
CA ASP A 50 -29.86 6.97 -6.09
C ASP A 50 -29.68 5.46 -5.82
N GLU A 51 -28.49 5.00 -5.42
CA GLU A 51 -28.38 3.77 -4.67
C GLU A 51 -28.79 4.10 -3.23
N GLU A 52 -29.97 3.64 -2.80
CA GLU A 52 -30.33 3.48 -1.40
C GLU A 52 -29.11 2.88 -0.68
N MET A 53 -28.64 3.56 0.39
CA MET A 53 -27.58 3.02 1.23
C MET A 53 -28.11 1.69 1.78
N ASP A 54 -27.59 0.60 1.21
CA ASP A 54 -27.86 -0.74 1.71
C ASP A 54 -27.47 -0.74 3.20
N SER A 55 -28.36 -1.23 4.06
CA SER A 55 -28.17 -1.31 5.51
C SER A 55 -26.95 -2.14 5.94
N THR A 56 -26.14 -2.57 5.01
CA THR A 56 -24.92 -3.38 5.13
C THR A 56 -23.62 -2.62 4.75
N ASP A 57 -23.63 -1.27 4.68
CA ASP A 57 -22.39 -0.52 4.41
C ASP A 57 -21.46 -0.56 5.63
N ILE A 58 -20.45 -1.41 5.55
CA ILE A 58 -19.41 -1.56 6.58
C ILE A 58 -18.31 -0.54 6.33
N ASP A 59 -17.97 0.24 7.34
CA ASP A 59 -16.86 1.19 7.36
C ASP A 59 -16.24 1.18 8.76
N LEU A 60 -15.29 0.27 8.98
CA LEU A 60 -14.68 -0.03 10.27
C LEU A 60 -13.21 0.42 10.26
N ASN A 61 -12.77 1.11 11.32
CA ASN A 61 -11.39 1.52 11.49
C ASN A 61 -10.70 0.77 12.63
N ILE A 62 -9.67 0.00 12.32
CA ILE A 62 -8.84 -0.77 13.25
C ILE A 62 -7.50 -0.06 13.38
N VAL A 63 -7.07 0.24 14.60
CA VAL A 63 -5.76 0.82 14.89
C VAL A 63 -4.94 -0.19 15.67
N ILE A 64 -3.81 -0.60 15.10
CA ILE A 64 -2.82 -1.49 15.72
C ILE A 64 -1.67 -0.62 16.18
N ALA A 65 -1.40 -0.58 17.48
CA ALA A 65 -0.49 0.38 18.08
C ALA A 65 0.56 -0.29 18.99
N GLY A 66 1.77 0.27 18.98
CA GLY A 66 2.89 -0.20 19.80
C GLY A 66 4.13 0.66 19.59
N ALA A 67 5.30 0.09 19.90
CA ALA A 67 6.59 0.71 19.64
C ALA A 67 7.26 0.13 18.38
N ALA A 68 8.22 0.88 17.83
CA ALA A 68 9.03 0.37 16.73
C ALA A 68 9.81 -0.88 17.14
N GLY A 69 9.69 -1.95 16.35
CA GLY A 69 10.28 -3.26 16.63
C GLY A 69 9.33 -4.29 17.26
N GLU A 70 8.13 -3.90 17.71
CA GLU A 70 7.13 -4.81 18.28
C GLU A 70 6.24 -5.52 17.23
N GLY A 71 6.59 -5.43 15.96
CA GLY A 71 5.90 -6.18 14.89
C GLY A 71 4.57 -5.62 14.42
N ILE A 72 4.23 -4.38 14.74
CA ILE A 72 3.00 -3.69 14.36
C ILE A 72 2.72 -3.79 12.85
N GLN A 73 3.77 -3.65 12.04
CA GLN A 73 3.68 -3.77 10.59
C GLN A 73 3.28 -5.19 10.15
N THR A 74 3.76 -6.21 10.87
CA THR A 74 3.42 -7.62 10.59
C THR A 74 1.98 -7.90 10.92
N ILE A 75 1.52 -7.50 12.11
CA ILE A 75 0.11 -7.63 12.52
C ILE A 75 -0.79 -6.96 11.48
N GLY A 76 -0.50 -5.68 11.14
CA GLY A 76 -1.29 -4.90 10.19
C GLY A 76 -1.33 -5.50 8.79
N SER A 77 -0.20 -5.97 8.25
CA SER A 77 -0.18 -6.57 6.91
C SER A 77 -0.93 -7.91 6.86
N VAL A 78 -0.74 -8.79 7.86
CA VAL A 78 -1.45 -10.09 7.91
C VAL A 78 -2.95 -9.88 8.06
N MET A 79 -3.38 -8.96 8.94
CA MET A 79 -4.81 -8.64 9.10
C MET A 79 -5.39 -8.03 7.82
N GLY A 80 -4.70 -7.10 7.17
CA GLY A 80 -5.12 -6.50 5.91
C GLY A 80 -5.26 -7.53 4.79
N GLU A 81 -4.29 -8.46 4.67
CA GLU A 81 -4.34 -9.58 3.72
C GLU A 81 -5.53 -10.51 4.01
N THR A 82 -5.79 -10.80 5.30
CA THR A 82 -6.91 -11.64 5.75
C THR A 82 -8.25 -11.01 5.36
N LEU A 83 -8.43 -9.73 5.59
CA LEU A 83 -9.63 -8.97 5.23
C LEU A 83 -9.83 -8.92 3.70
N ALA A 84 -8.77 -8.62 2.96
CA ALA A 84 -8.81 -8.60 1.50
C ALA A 84 -9.14 -9.97 0.90
N ALA A 85 -8.59 -11.05 1.47
CA ALA A 85 -8.89 -12.42 1.05
C ALA A 85 -10.36 -12.79 1.27
N GLN A 86 -11.00 -12.21 2.28
CA GLN A 86 -12.42 -12.41 2.60
C GLN A 86 -13.37 -11.41 1.93
N GLY A 87 -12.85 -10.63 0.97
CA GLY A 87 -13.67 -9.80 0.07
C GLY A 87 -13.98 -8.40 0.58
N TYR A 88 -13.18 -7.88 1.50
CA TYR A 88 -13.28 -6.50 1.97
C TYR A 88 -12.31 -5.57 1.25
N ALA A 89 -12.75 -4.37 0.94
CA ALA A 89 -11.86 -3.30 0.53
C ALA A 89 -11.08 -2.81 1.75
N VAL A 90 -9.78 -2.69 1.60
CA VAL A 90 -8.86 -2.29 2.68
C VAL A 90 -8.12 -1.04 2.26
N PHE A 91 -8.19 0.00 3.08
CA PHE A 91 -7.29 1.15 3.02
C PHE A 91 -6.45 1.18 4.29
N SER A 92 -5.13 1.19 4.16
CA SER A 92 -4.23 1.18 5.31
C SER A 92 -3.22 2.32 5.27
N TRP A 93 -2.88 2.84 6.44
CA TRP A 93 -1.83 3.84 6.59
C TRP A 93 -1.01 3.56 7.85
N LYS A 94 0.17 4.15 7.90
CA LYS A 94 1.15 3.94 8.95
C LYS A 94 1.59 5.28 9.53
N GLU A 95 1.70 5.31 10.85
CA GLU A 95 2.37 6.39 11.55
C GLU A 95 3.51 5.81 12.37
N TYR A 96 4.68 6.40 12.25
CA TYR A 96 5.86 5.98 13.00
C TYR A 96 6.81 7.15 13.20
N GLU A 97 7.61 7.05 14.25
CA GLU A 97 8.68 8.00 14.49
C GLU A 97 9.94 7.56 13.76
N SER A 98 10.82 8.53 13.42
CA SER A 98 12.10 8.24 12.75
C SER A 98 13.11 7.65 13.75
N ARG A 99 12.79 6.45 14.27
CA ARG A 99 13.62 5.70 15.23
C ARG A 99 13.68 4.23 14.83
N ILE A 100 14.82 3.58 15.10
CA ILE A 100 14.99 2.15 14.80
C ILE A 100 14.26 1.30 15.85
N ARG A 101 14.26 1.72 17.11
CA ARG A 101 13.58 1.06 18.23
C ARG A 101 12.98 2.10 19.16
N GLY A 102 11.87 1.74 19.81
CA GLY A 102 11.12 2.62 20.69
C GLY A 102 10.34 3.70 19.92
N GLY A 103 9.74 4.64 20.62
CA GLY A 103 8.81 5.61 20.03
C GLY A 103 7.46 4.97 19.71
N HIS A 104 6.54 5.79 19.19
CA HIS A 104 5.20 5.33 18.85
C HIS A 104 5.12 4.90 17.39
N SER A 105 4.46 3.76 17.16
CA SER A 105 4.15 3.27 15.83
C SER A 105 2.71 2.78 15.79
N SER A 106 1.99 3.12 14.74
CA SER A 106 0.68 2.54 14.48
C SER A 106 0.52 2.09 13.03
N PHE A 107 -0.32 1.10 12.86
CA PHE A 107 -0.80 0.63 11.57
C PHE A 107 -2.33 0.65 11.61
N SER A 108 -2.93 1.52 10.84
CA SER A 108 -4.37 1.66 10.77
C SER A 108 -4.92 0.97 9.55
N ILE A 109 -6.06 0.30 9.71
CA ILE A 109 -6.76 -0.44 8.66
C ILE A 109 -8.22 0.04 8.65
N ARG A 110 -8.63 0.64 7.54
CA ARG A 110 -10.04 0.93 7.28
C ARG A 110 -10.63 -0.16 6.42
N VAL A 111 -11.58 -0.91 6.97
CA VAL A 111 -12.27 -2.05 6.36
C VAL A 111 -13.60 -1.57 5.80
N GLN A 112 -13.89 -1.89 4.56
CA GLN A 112 -15.04 -1.29 3.87
C GLN A 112 -15.71 -2.28 2.91
N THR A 113 -17.02 -2.12 2.76
CA THR A 113 -17.78 -2.74 1.66
C THR A 113 -17.70 -1.91 0.40
N VAL A 114 -17.68 -0.57 0.53
CA VAL A 114 -17.50 0.40 -0.57
C VAL A 114 -16.17 1.08 -0.39
N PRO A 115 -15.22 0.94 -1.33
CA PRO A 115 -13.87 1.49 -1.20
C PRO A 115 -13.85 3.02 -1.01
N ARG A 116 -13.12 3.50 0.01
CA ARG A 116 -12.84 4.90 0.28
C ARG A 116 -11.36 5.05 0.61
N ASN A 117 -10.62 5.76 -0.23
CA ASN A 117 -9.17 5.93 -0.11
C ASN A 117 -8.83 7.14 0.78
N ALA A 118 -9.28 7.12 2.02
CA ALA A 118 -9.04 8.18 2.99
C ALA A 118 -8.89 7.63 4.41
N PRO A 119 -8.00 8.17 5.23
CA PRO A 119 -7.88 7.80 6.64
C PRO A 119 -9.11 8.25 7.44
N ARG A 120 -9.32 7.60 8.58
CA ARG A 120 -10.31 7.96 9.58
C ARG A 120 -9.61 8.03 10.94
N ILE A 121 -9.83 9.08 11.72
CA ILE A 121 -9.12 9.30 12.99
C ILE A 121 -9.71 8.40 14.08
N GLU A 122 -11.03 8.42 14.26
CA GLU A 122 -11.71 7.61 15.27
C GLU A 122 -11.54 6.12 14.97
N ALA A 123 -11.20 5.35 16.00
CA ALA A 123 -11.04 3.90 15.92
C ALA A 123 -12.27 3.19 16.46
N ASP A 124 -12.77 2.22 15.74
CA ASP A 124 -13.78 1.28 16.23
C ASP A 124 -13.10 0.18 17.07
N ILE A 125 -11.89 -0.24 16.66
CA ILE A 125 -11.10 -1.25 17.36
C ILE A 125 -9.66 -0.73 17.52
N ILE A 126 -9.12 -0.82 18.73
CA ILE A 126 -7.71 -0.59 19.00
C ILE A 126 -7.09 -1.89 19.47
N LEU A 127 -5.99 -2.32 18.83
CA LEU A 127 -5.12 -3.38 19.34
C LEU A 127 -3.83 -2.73 19.82
N ALA A 128 -3.62 -2.71 21.11
CA ALA A 128 -2.42 -2.18 21.74
C ALA A 128 -1.52 -3.34 22.20
N VAL A 129 -0.26 -3.36 21.75
CA VAL A 129 0.68 -4.42 22.17
C VAL A 129 1.42 -4.11 23.47
N ASN A 130 1.33 -2.87 23.94
CA ASN A 130 1.91 -2.44 25.23
C ASN A 130 1.06 -1.34 25.89
N ALA A 131 1.27 -1.10 27.18
CA ALA A 131 0.49 -0.14 27.96
C ALA A 131 0.60 1.31 27.46
N GLY A 132 1.80 1.74 27.04
CA GLY A 132 1.99 3.10 26.48
C GLY A 132 1.21 3.33 25.19
N ALA A 133 1.04 2.29 24.37
CA ALA A 133 0.18 2.34 23.18
C ALA A 133 -1.31 2.38 23.57
N ALA A 134 -1.72 1.60 24.56
CA ALA A 134 -3.09 1.61 25.06
C ALA A 134 -3.47 3.02 25.57
N GLU A 135 -2.66 3.60 26.45
CA GLU A 135 -2.86 4.94 26.99
C GLU A 135 -2.93 6.01 25.89
N ARG A 136 -1.99 5.98 24.94
CA ARG A 136 -1.89 6.98 23.87
C ARG A 136 -3.07 6.95 22.91
N TYR A 137 -3.56 5.76 22.56
CA TYR A 137 -4.59 5.60 21.53
C TYR A 137 -6.00 5.47 22.09
N ALA A 138 -6.19 5.22 23.39
CA ALA A 138 -7.50 5.20 24.03
C ALA A 138 -8.36 6.45 23.71
N PRO A 139 -7.82 7.68 23.68
CA PRO A 139 -8.63 8.88 23.38
C PRO A 139 -9.25 8.93 21.99
N ILE A 140 -8.80 8.13 21.04
CA ILE A 140 -9.42 8.05 19.70
C ILE A 140 -10.38 6.87 19.56
N LEU A 141 -10.58 6.08 20.62
CA LEU A 141 -11.57 5.01 20.61
C LEU A 141 -12.98 5.62 20.59
N LYS A 142 -13.78 5.18 19.66
CA LYS A 142 -15.16 5.61 19.47
C LYS A 142 -16.07 5.04 20.56
N ASP A 143 -17.14 5.73 20.87
CA ASP A 143 -18.20 5.20 21.73
C ASP A 143 -18.68 3.83 21.23
N GLY A 144 -18.69 2.82 22.11
CA GLY A 144 -19.00 1.43 21.76
C GLY A 144 -17.85 0.69 21.04
N GLY A 145 -16.68 1.33 20.88
CA GLY A 145 -15.47 0.67 20.39
C GLY A 145 -14.86 -0.26 21.42
N VAL A 146 -13.85 -1.05 21.02
CA VAL A 146 -13.16 -1.99 21.89
C VAL A 146 -11.64 -1.81 21.80
N LEU A 147 -10.97 -1.88 22.95
CA LEU A 147 -9.52 -1.94 23.05
C LEU A 147 -9.09 -3.37 23.42
N LEU A 148 -8.25 -3.98 22.62
CA LEU A 148 -7.62 -5.28 22.87
C LEU A 148 -6.16 -5.06 23.28
N GLY A 149 -5.75 -5.58 24.43
CA GLY A 149 -4.36 -5.44 24.86
C GLY A 149 -4.17 -5.48 26.38
N PRO A 150 -3.16 -4.79 26.92
CA PRO A 150 -2.99 -4.67 28.35
C PRO A 150 -4.11 -3.85 29.01
N GLU A 151 -4.15 -3.87 30.34
CA GLU A 151 -5.07 -3.02 31.11
C GLU A 151 -4.98 -1.55 30.69
N SER A 152 -6.13 -0.90 30.58
CA SER A 152 -6.28 0.47 30.09
C SER A 152 -7.46 1.16 30.79
N GLU A 153 -7.45 2.49 30.81
CA GLU A 153 -8.57 3.31 31.32
C GLU A 153 -9.77 3.38 30.38
N ALA A 154 -9.68 2.79 29.19
CA ALA A 154 -10.81 2.74 28.24
C ALA A 154 -11.92 1.83 28.78
N ASP A 155 -13.15 2.32 28.72
CA ASP A 155 -14.34 1.66 29.31
C ASP A 155 -14.56 0.23 28.80
N ASN A 156 -14.24 -0.04 27.54
CA ASN A 156 -14.39 -1.36 26.90
C ASN A 156 -13.03 -1.95 26.55
N THR A 157 -12.23 -2.31 27.56
CA THR A 157 -10.94 -3.00 27.38
C THR A 157 -11.09 -4.50 27.58
N ILE A 158 -10.66 -5.27 26.59
CA ILE A 158 -10.49 -6.73 26.68
C ILE A 158 -9.00 -6.99 26.95
N ILE A 159 -8.70 -7.48 28.16
CA ILE A 159 -7.32 -7.67 28.60
C ILE A 159 -6.75 -8.93 27.96
N LEU A 160 -5.77 -8.75 27.05
CA LEU A 160 -5.08 -9.81 26.34
C LEU A 160 -3.56 -9.60 26.43
N PRO A 161 -2.87 -10.26 27.37
CA PRO A 161 -1.44 -10.18 27.52
C PRO A 161 -0.73 -11.05 26.48
N PHE A 162 -0.71 -10.61 25.23
CA PHE A 162 -0.28 -11.40 24.06
C PHE A 162 1.09 -12.07 24.23
N ALA A 163 2.06 -11.38 24.86
CA ALA A 163 3.40 -11.90 25.06
C ALA A 163 3.40 -13.08 26.07
N ASP A 164 2.67 -12.95 27.16
CA ASP A 164 2.57 -14.00 28.18
C ASP A 164 1.76 -15.19 27.66
N MET A 165 0.68 -14.91 26.90
CA MET A 165 -0.08 -15.96 26.21
C MET A 165 0.78 -16.76 25.23
N ALA A 166 1.74 -16.13 24.56
CA ALA A 166 2.66 -16.81 23.63
C ALA A 166 3.70 -17.65 24.38
N GLU A 167 4.25 -17.10 25.46
CA GLU A 167 5.19 -17.81 26.36
C GLU A 167 4.56 -19.06 26.95
N ASP A 168 3.34 -18.92 27.49
CA ASP A 168 2.60 -20.05 28.12
C ASP A 168 2.22 -21.14 27.10
N LEU A 169 1.88 -20.75 25.86
CA LEU A 169 1.43 -21.70 24.84
C LEU A 169 2.59 -22.43 24.16
N LEU A 170 3.65 -21.71 23.79
CA LEU A 170 4.70 -22.18 22.87
C LEU A 170 6.11 -21.98 23.42
N GLY A 171 6.27 -21.40 24.63
CA GLY A 171 7.57 -21.15 25.25
C GLY A 171 8.38 -20.05 24.57
N ASP A 172 7.74 -19.22 23.73
CA ASP A 172 8.44 -18.14 23.01
C ASP A 172 7.49 -16.98 22.69
N ARG A 173 7.85 -15.77 23.12
CA ARG A 173 7.10 -14.53 22.91
C ARG A 173 7.02 -14.07 21.44
N ILE A 174 7.81 -14.67 20.56
CA ILE A 174 7.82 -14.33 19.13
C ILE A 174 6.44 -14.56 18.48
N TYR A 175 5.61 -15.44 19.05
CA TYR A 175 4.28 -15.74 18.55
C TYR A 175 3.18 -14.76 19.01
N ALA A 176 3.52 -13.77 19.87
CA ALA A 176 2.56 -12.78 20.39
C ALA A 176 1.81 -12.05 19.28
N ASN A 177 2.51 -11.67 18.21
CA ASN A 177 1.90 -10.99 17.07
C ASN A 177 0.88 -11.87 16.33
N THR A 178 1.11 -13.16 16.26
CA THR A 178 0.17 -14.09 15.63
C THR A 178 -1.05 -14.34 16.51
N ILE A 179 -0.88 -14.39 17.84
CA ILE A 179 -2.00 -14.39 18.78
C ILE A 179 -2.85 -13.12 18.61
N ALA A 180 -2.21 -11.95 18.51
CA ALA A 180 -2.89 -10.68 18.35
C ALA A 180 -3.72 -10.61 17.05
N VAL A 181 -3.19 -11.12 15.93
CA VAL A 181 -3.97 -11.20 14.67
C VAL A 181 -5.14 -12.16 14.78
N GLY A 182 -4.95 -13.31 15.45
CA GLY A 182 -6.04 -14.25 15.74
C GLY A 182 -7.16 -13.60 16.55
N ALA A 183 -6.79 -12.84 17.60
CA ALA A 183 -7.74 -12.07 18.40
C ALA A 183 -8.51 -11.03 17.57
N LEU A 184 -7.81 -10.23 16.75
CA LEU A 184 -8.48 -9.28 15.84
C LEU A 184 -9.44 -9.96 14.88
N THR A 185 -9.06 -11.12 14.33
CA THR A 185 -9.90 -11.88 13.40
C THR A 185 -11.22 -12.29 14.06
N ALA A 186 -11.17 -12.76 15.32
CA ALA A 186 -12.36 -13.07 16.10
C ALA A 186 -13.20 -11.84 16.44
N THR A 187 -12.55 -10.74 16.83
CA THR A 187 -13.21 -9.48 17.22
C THR A 187 -14.08 -8.90 16.12
N VAL A 188 -13.67 -9.05 14.86
CA VAL A 188 -14.45 -8.61 13.70
C VAL A 188 -15.40 -9.69 13.14
N GLY A 189 -15.49 -10.85 13.79
CA GLY A 189 -16.39 -11.94 13.41
C GLY A 189 -16.00 -12.69 12.13
N LEU A 190 -14.74 -12.64 11.71
CA LEU A 190 -14.24 -13.37 10.53
C LEU A 190 -13.88 -14.82 10.86
N GLU A 191 -13.88 -15.67 9.85
CA GLU A 191 -13.44 -17.06 9.95
C GLU A 191 -11.93 -17.15 10.11
N LEU A 192 -11.45 -18.17 10.87
CA LEU A 192 -10.03 -18.37 11.17
C LEU A 192 -9.24 -18.99 9.99
N GLU A 193 -9.87 -19.83 9.19
CA GLU A 193 -9.15 -20.60 8.14
C GLU A 193 -8.45 -19.71 7.10
N PRO A 194 -9.02 -18.61 6.59
CA PRO A 194 -8.30 -17.70 5.68
C PRO A 194 -7.03 -17.10 6.31
N LEU A 195 -7.04 -16.82 7.62
CA LEU A 195 -5.84 -16.38 8.33
C LEU A 195 -4.76 -17.47 8.35
N LYS A 196 -5.12 -18.72 8.61
CA LYS A 196 -4.17 -19.85 8.58
C LYS A 196 -3.56 -20.05 7.19
N GLU A 197 -4.34 -19.90 6.13
CA GLU A 197 -3.82 -19.97 4.75
C GLU A 197 -2.75 -18.88 4.50
N ILE A 198 -2.98 -17.66 4.95
CA ILE A 198 -2.04 -16.55 4.82
C ILE A 198 -0.76 -16.80 5.63
N LEU A 199 -0.90 -17.30 6.86
CA LEU A 199 0.25 -17.66 7.71
C LEU A 199 1.06 -18.79 7.07
N SER A 200 0.42 -19.82 6.53
CA SER A 200 1.08 -20.90 5.80
C SER A 200 1.88 -20.39 4.61
N ALA A 201 1.29 -19.51 3.80
CA ALA A 201 1.98 -18.90 2.66
C ALA A 201 3.17 -18.03 3.11
N ARG A 202 3.00 -17.27 4.18
CA ARG A 202 4.03 -16.35 4.71
C ARG A 202 5.23 -17.07 5.32
N PHE A 203 5.00 -18.20 5.99
CA PHE A 203 6.03 -18.99 6.65
C PHE A 203 6.46 -20.24 5.88
N LYS A 204 6.05 -20.38 4.62
CA LYS A 204 6.36 -21.54 3.78
C LYS A 204 7.84 -21.93 3.79
N ASP A 205 8.74 -20.95 3.70
CA ASP A 205 10.18 -21.19 3.65
C ASP A 205 10.82 -21.43 5.04
N LYS A 206 10.04 -21.38 6.13
CA LYS A 206 10.48 -21.61 7.51
C LYS A 206 10.22 -23.03 8.00
N GLY A 207 9.48 -23.84 7.23
CA GLY A 207 9.16 -25.23 7.51
C GLY A 207 7.87 -25.44 8.33
N GLU A 208 7.34 -26.65 8.26
CA GLU A 208 6.02 -27.03 8.81
C GLU A 208 5.89 -26.73 10.31
N LYS A 209 6.93 -27.01 11.10
CA LYS A 209 6.91 -26.76 12.55
C LYS A 209 6.61 -25.29 12.90
N ILE A 210 7.14 -24.34 12.12
CA ILE A 210 6.89 -22.90 12.35
C ILE A 210 5.48 -22.54 11.88
N ILE A 211 5.00 -23.14 10.79
CA ILE A 211 3.63 -22.97 10.32
C ILE A 211 2.64 -23.43 11.37
N ASP A 212 2.82 -24.66 11.90
CA ASP A 212 1.93 -25.23 12.91
C ASP A 212 1.92 -24.42 14.21
N ALA A 213 3.08 -23.93 14.66
CA ALA A 213 3.16 -23.06 15.83
C ALA A 213 2.38 -21.74 15.61
N ASN A 214 2.48 -21.14 14.43
CA ASN A 214 1.70 -19.95 14.11
C ASN A 214 0.20 -20.24 13.99
N HIS A 215 -0.20 -21.40 13.49
CA HIS A 215 -1.60 -21.82 13.49
C HIS A 215 -2.16 -21.98 14.91
N GLN A 216 -1.40 -22.59 15.81
CA GLN A 216 -1.77 -22.74 17.22
C GLN A 216 -1.88 -21.38 17.91
N ALA A 217 -0.92 -20.46 17.66
CA ALA A 217 -0.95 -19.10 18.19
C ALA A 217 -2.19 -18.33 17.70
N ALA A 218 -2.46 -18.36 16.40
CA ALA A 218 -3.65 -17.71 15.83
C ALA A 218 -4.96 -18.27 16.41
N ALA A 219 -5.05 -19.61 16.54
CA ALA A 219 -6.21 -20.27 17.11
C ALA A 219 -6.41 -19.91 18.59
N LYS A 220 -5.33 -19.79 19.38
CA LYS A 220 -5.40 -19.37 20.78
C LYS A 220 -5.94 -17.95 20.91
N GLY A 221 -5.39 -16.99 20.15
CA GLY A 221 -5.86 -15.61 20.14
C GLY A 221 -7.33 -15.50 19.72
N TYR A 222 -7.68 -16.25 18.68
CA TYR A 222 -9.06 -16.31 18.17
C TYR A 222 -10.06 -16.85 19.21
N ALA A 223 -9.71 -17.95 19.88
CA ALA A 223 -10.60 -18.58 20.88
C ALA A 223 -10.82 -17.67 22.08
N VAL A 224 -9.75 -17.09 22.65
CA VAL A 224 -9.87 -16.20 23.82
C VAL A 224 -10.64 -14.93 23.49
N ALA A 225 -10.32 -14.27 22.34
CA ALA A 225 -11.04 -13.07 21.96
C ALA A 225 -12.53 -13.35 21.66
N ARG A 226 -12.86 -14.49 21.06
CA ARG A 226 -14.23 -14.88 20.81
C ARG A 226 -15.03 -15.08 22.10
N GLU A 227 -14.40 -15.64 23.13
CA GLU A 227 -15.01 -15.81 24.45
C GLU A 227 -15.24 -14.46 25.15
N GLU A 228 -14.25 -13.58 25.13
CA GLU A 228 -14.30 -12.27 25.77
C GLU A 228 -15.17 -11.25 25.01
N CYS A 229 -15.29 -11.38 23.71
CA CYS A 229 -16.06 -10.47 22.88
C CYS A 229 -17.56 -10.57 23.11
N GLN A 230 -18.14 -11.75 23.13
CA GLN A 230 -19.59 -11.99 23.30
C GLN A 230 -20.44 -10.77 22.90
N ASP A 231 -21.01 -10.08 23.90
CA ASP A 231 -21.84 -8.88 23.69
C ASP A 231 -21.04 -7.57 23.59
N ARG A 232 -19.70 -7.63 23.73
CA ARG A 232 -18.80 -6.46 23.75
C ARG A 232 -18.31 -6.04 22.38
N CYS A 233 -18.32 -6.95 21.40
CA CYS A 233 -17.83 -6.74 20.05
C CYS A 233 -19.00 -6.85 19.05
N PRO A 234 -19.59 -5.73 18.64
CA PRO A 234 -20.80 -5.75 17.83
C PRO A 234 -20.56 -6.13 16.36
N TRP A 235 -19.32 -6.25 15.96
CA TRP A 235 -18.98 -6.49 14.55
C TRP A 235 -19.05 -7.97 14.19
N GLN A 236 -19.81 -8.26 13.13
CA GLN A 236 -19.90 -9.58 12.51
C GLN A 236 -19.73 -9.37 11.00
N LEU A 237 -18.50 -9.43 10.54
CA LEU A 237 -18.19 -9.25 9.13
C LEU A 237 -18.63 -10.51 8.35
N PRO A 238 -19.66 -10.44 7.50
CA PRO A 238 -20.11 -11.61 6.75
C PRO A 238 -19.09 -12.03 5.71
N THR A 239 -18.96 -13.35 5.49
CA THR A 239 -18.14 -13.89 4.41
C THR A 239 -18.64 -13.40 3.05
N ARG A 240 -17.76 -12.86 2.22
CA ARG A 240 -18.09 -12.30 0.90
C ARG A 240 -17.48 -13.15 -0.21
N ASN A 241 -18.22 -13.34 -1.30
CA ASN A 241 -17.77 -14.03 -2.50
C ASN A 241 -16.86 -13.17 -3.40
N ALA A 242 -15.99 -12.39 -2.79
CA ALA A 242 -14.99 -11.58 -3.48
C ALA A 242 -13.63 -11.87 -2.85
N ARG A 243 -12.58 -11.75 -3.64
CA ARG A 243 -11.20 -11.85 -3.14
C ARG A 243 -10.40 -10.71 -3.75
N TYR A 244 -9.74 -9.93 -2.89
CA TYR A 244 -8.86 -8.84 -3.29
C TYR A 244 -7.42 -9.18 -2.95
N TYR A 245 -6.51 -8.57 -3.69
CA TYR A 245 -5.11 -8.53 -3.32
C TYR A 245 -4.80 -7.18 -2.69
N LEU A 246 -4.16 -7.20 -1.53
CA LEU A 246 -3.65 -5.97 -0.91
C LEU A 246 -2.32 -5.61 -1.58
N ILE A 247 -2.27 -4.43 -2.20
CA ILE A 247 -1.08 -3.94 -2.88
C ILE A 247 -0.80 -2.49 -2.48
N GLY A 248 0.45 -2.17 -2.21
CA GLY A 248 0.89 -0.80 -1.97
C GLY A 248 1.17 -0.04 -3.27
N THR A 249 1.04 1.30 -3.23
CA THR A 249 1.29 2.15 -4.40
C THR A 249 2.71 1.99 -4.96
N ASN A 250 3.74 1.91 -4.11
CA ASN A 250 5.11 1.69 -4.57
C ASN A 250 5.28 0.36 -5.32
N GLU A 251 4.60 -0.70 -4.87
CA GLU A 251 4.61 -1.99 -5.55
C GLU A 251 3.85 -1.92 -6.88
N ALA A 252 2.70 -1.26 -6.91
CA ALA A 252 1.93 -1.05 -8.14
C ALA A 252 2.75 -0.26 -9.18
N ILE A 253 3.46 0.80 -8.77
CA ILE A 253 4.38 1.57 -9.62
C ILE A 253 5.49 0.67 -10.17
N SER A 254 6.12 -0.15 -9.32
CA SER A 254 7.21 -1.05 -9.72
C SER A 254 6.75 -2.07 -10.76
N LEU A 255 5.61 -2.71 -10.55
CA LEU A 255 5.03 -3.66 -11.49
C LEU A 255 4.61 -2.99 -12.81
N ALA A 256 4.00 -1.79 -12.71
CA ALA A 256 3.61 -1.00 -13.87
C ALA A 256 4.81 -0.57 -14.72
N SER A 257 5.92 -0.19 -14.07
CA SER A 257 7.16 0.20 -14.76
C SER A 257 7.72 -0.95 -15.58
N ALA A 258 7.82 -2.15 -14.99
CA ALA A 258 8.24 -3.35 -15.70
C ALA A 258 7.28 -3.72 -16.84
N TYR A 259 5.96 -3.66 -16.59
CA TYR A 259 4.93 -3.89 -17.60
C TYR A 259 5.00 -2.90 -18.76
N ALA A 260 5.27 -1.61 -18.46
CA ALA A 260 5.46 -0.57 -19.45
C ALA A 260 6.77 -0.70 -20.25
N GLY A 261 7.60 -1.69 -19.96
CA GLY A 261 8.86 -1.91 -20.67
C GLY A 261 10.03 -1.04 -20.17
N CYS A 262 9.95 -0.51 -18.95
CA CYS A 262 11.08 0.11 -18.27
C CYS A 262 12.26 -0.89 -18.21
N ARG A 263 13.47 -0.42 -18.48
CA ARG A 263 14.68 -1.24 -18.43
C ARG A 263 15.72 -0.72 -17.47
N PHE A 264 15.58 0.52 -17.02
CA PHE A 264 16.54 1.15 -16.13
C PHE A 264 15.86 2.05 -15.11
N ILE A 265 16.21 1.89 -13.85
CA ILE A 265 15.91 2.86 -12.79
C ILE A 265 17.20 3.19 -12.05
N SER A 266 17.43 4.48 -11.84
CA SER A 266 18.41 4.98 -10.86
C SER A 266 17.70 5.85 -9.85
N ALA A 267 17.95 5.63 -8.56
CA ALA A 267 17.36 6.43 -7.51
C ALA A 267 18.24 6.48 -6.26
N TYR A 268 18.20 7.61 -5.57
CA TYR A 268 18.68 7.71 -4.19
C TYR A 268 17.52 7.38 -3.24
N PRO A 269 17.74 6.52 -2.22
CA PRO A 269 16.68 6.11 -1.31
C PRO A 269 16.12 7.27 -0.50
N MET A 270 14.94 7.77 -0.86
CA MET A 270 14.25 8.83 -0.15
C MET A 270 12.81 8.43 0.16
N THR A 271 12.45 8.35 1.47
CA THR A 271 11.09 8.04 1.91
C THR A 271 10.10 9.12 1.44
N PRO A 272 8.91 8.76 0.86
CA PRO A 272 8.35 7.41 0.80
C PRO A 272 8.60 6.67 -0.54
N SER A 273 9.44 7.17 -1.46
CA SER A 273 9.69 6.57 -2.77
C SER A 273 10.60 5.32 -2.73
N THR A 274 11.35 5.10 -1.63
CA THR A 274 12.32 4.01 -1.49
C THR A 274 11.73 2.63 -1.84
N GLY A 275 10.43 2.41 -1.55
CA GLY A 275 9.77 1.15 -1.87
C GLY A 275 9.75 0.84 -3.38
N VAL A 276 9.79 1.83 -4.25
CA VAL A 276 9.82 1.61 -5.72
C VAL A 276 11.13 0.94 -6.12
N ILE A 277 12.28 1.54 -5.73
CA ILE A 277 13.59 0.96 -6.08
C ILE A 277 13.81 -0.39 -5.39
N THR A 278 13.40 -0.53 -4.12
CA THR A 278 13.53 -1.79 -3.38
C THR A 278 12.73 -2.93 -4.03
N ASN A 279 11.48 -2.68 -4.43
CA ASN A 279 10.66 -3.68 -5.10
C ASN A 279 11.24 -4.12 -6.45
N LEU A 280 11.80 -3.19 -7.22
CA LEU A 280 12.44 -3.49 -8.49
C LEU A 280 13.76 -4.24 -8.29
N ALA A 281 14.60 -3.81 -7.35
CA ALA A 281 15.87 -4.47 -7.04
C ALA A 281 15.68 -5.92 -6.60
N ASN A 282 14.74 -6.18 -5.68
CA ASN A 282 14.44 -7.52 -5.17
C ASN A 282 13.90 -8.47 -6.25
N ARG A 283 13.33 -7.95 -7.33
CA ARG A 283 12.71 -8.72 -8.41
C ARG A 283 13.40 -8.48 -9.76
N GLN A 284 14.59 -7.91 -9.76
CA GLN A 284 15.32 -7.56 -10.98
C GLN A 284 15.45 -8.72 -11.98
N PRO A 285 15.79 -9.96 -11.58
CA PRO A 285 15.88 -11.09 -12.52
C PRO A 285 14.54 -11.43 -13.18
N GLN A 286 13.42 -11.27 -12.45
CA GLN A 286 12.09 -11.61 -12.94
C GLN A 286 11.49 -10.49 -13.80
N LEU A 287 11.74 -9.24 -13.43
CA LEU A 287 11.15 -8.07 -14.07
C LEU A 287 11.99 -7.51 -15.23
N GLY A 288 13.27 -7.84 -15.29
CA GLY A 288 14.18 -7.38 -16.35
C GLY A 288 14.42 -5.86 -16.32
N VAL A 289 14.34 -5.24 -15.14
CA VAL A 289 14.62 -3.82 -14.92
C VAL A 289 15.95 -3.69 -14.19
N PHE A 290 16.96 -3.15 -14.82
CA PHE A 290 18.24 -2.86 -14.16
C PHE A 290 18.05 -1.74 -13.14
N THR A 291 18.48 -2.00 -11.91
CA THR A 291 18.24 -1.11 -10.75
C THR A 291 19.57 -0.64 -10.18
N GLU A 292 19.79 0.67 -10.19
CA GLU A 292 20.99 1.32 -9.67
C GLU A 292 20.62 2.21 -8.47
N GLN A 293 21.29 2.00 -7.34
CA GLN A 293 21.22 2.91 -6.20
C GLN A 293 22.30 3.98 -6.36
N ALA A 294 21.88 5.17 -6.76
CA ALA A 294 22.77 6.32 -6.90
C ALA A 294 23.22 6.88 -5.54
N GLU A 295 24.33 7.60 -5.53
CA GLU A 295 24.88 8.25 -4.33
C GLU A 295 24.09 9.50 -3.89
N ASP A 296 23.41 10.16 -4.85
CA ASP A 296 22.51 11.30 -4.62
C ASP A 296 21.48 11.44 -5.76
N GLU A 297 20.57 12.39 -5.64
CA GLU A 297 19.52 12.62 -6.62
C GLU A 297 20.02 13.23 -7.93
N LEU A 298 21.12 14.01 -7.90
CA LEU A 298 21.74 14.56 -9.09
C LEU A 298 22.32 13.43 -9.95
N ALA A 299 23.06 12.51 -9.34
CA ALA A 299 23.55 11.31 -10.01
C ALA A 299 22.41 10.47 -10.55
N ALA A 300 21.36 10.25 -9.73
CA ALA A 300 20.22 9.43 -10.09
C ALA A 300 19.51 9.93 -11.36
N ILE A 301 19.15 11.21 -11.43
CA ILE A 301 18.45 11.74 -12.61
C ILE A 301 19.34 11.72 -13.84
N ASN A 302 20.64 12.05 -13.72
CA ASN A 302 21.55 12.09 -14.86
C ASN A 302 21.84 10.68 -15.42
N MET A 303 21.94 9.66 -14.56
CA MET A 303 22.01 8.26 -15.02
C MET A 303 20.74 7.84 -15.78
N ALA A 304 19.56 8.22 -15.28
CA ALA A 304 18.30 7.91 -15.95
C ALA A 304 18.18 8.63 -17.29
N ILE A 305 18.61 9.91 -17.39
CA ILE A 305 18.67 10.66 -18.65
C ILE A 305 19.63 9.97 -19.63
N GLY A 306 20.83 9.59 -19.18
CA GLY A 306 21.81 8.88 -20.01
C GLY A 306 21.27 7.56 -20.56
N ALA A 307 20.60 6.76 -19.73
CA ALA A 307 19.95 5.53 -20.15
C ALA A 307 18.82 5.76 -21.16
N ALA A 308 17.99 6.79 -20.93
CA ALA A 308 16.90 7.17 -21.84
C ALA A 308 17.44 7.70 -23.18
N TYR A 309 18.49 8.53 -23.15
CA TYR A 309 19.18 9.00 -24.35
C TYR A 309 19.77 7.86 -25.17
N GLY A 310 20.25 6.80 -24.49
CA GLY A 310 20.69 5.55 -25.10
C GLY A 310 19.56 4.66 -25.64
N GLY A 311 18.30 5.07 -25.55
CA GLY A 311 17.14 4.39 -26.10
C GLY A 311 16.43 3.42 -25.15
N ALA A 312 16.77 3.41 -23.86
CA ALA A 312 16.04 2.62 -22.86
C ALA A 312 14.85 3.41 -22.29
N ARG A 313 13.73 2.77 -22.03
CA ARG A 313 12.75 3.36 -21.11
C ARG A 313 13.35 3.42 -19.72
N ALA A 314 13.58 4.61 -19.22
CA ALA A 314 14.23 4.86 -17.94
C ALA A 314 13.39 5.71 -17.00
N MET A 315 13.65 5.56 -15.71
CA MET A 315 12.96 6.32 -14.68
C MET A 315 13.86 6.63 -13.49
N THR A 316 13.42 7.59 -12.69
CA THR A 316 13.93 7.83 -11.33
C THR A 316 12.78 7.96 -10.34
N ALA A 317 13.06 7.82 -9.04
CA ALA A 317 12.07 7.95 -7.98
C ALA A 317 12.67 8.71 -6.79
N THR A 318 11.93 9.71 -6.29
CA THR A 318 12.39 10.58 -5.19
C THR A 318 11.22 11.15 -4.39
N SER A 319 11.50 12.03 -3.44
CA SER A 319 10.54 12.88 -2.72
C SER A 319 10.86 14.36 -2.95
N GLY A 320 10.06 15.28 -2.41
CA GLY A 320 10.13 16.71 -2.70
C GLY A 320 11.52 17.35 -2.54
N GLY A 321 12.26 17.00 -1.48
CA GLY A 321 13.64 17.48 -1.29
C GLY A 321 14.61 17.02 -2.38
N GLY A 322 14.58 15.74 -2.74
CA GLY A 322 15.39 15.21 -3.83
C GLY A 322 14.93 15.69 -5.21
N PHE A 323 13.63 15.88 -5.39
CA PHE A 323 13.08 16.48 -6.61
C PHE A 323 13.58 17.91 -6.82
N ALA A 324 13.79 18.67 -5.73
CA ALA A 324 14.41 19.99 -5.80
C ALA A 324 15.84 19.94 -6.35
N LEU A 325 16.62 18.92 -5.95
CA LEU A 325 17.97 18.70 -6.49
C LEU A 325 17.96 18.27 -7.97
N MET A 326 16.87 17.66 -8.44
CA MET A 326 16.72 17.22 -9.83
C MET A 326 16.31 18.34 -10.80
N ALA A 327 16.02 19.56 -10.34
CA ALA A 327 15.45 20.63 -11.15
C ALA A 327 16.25 20.95 -12.42
N GLU A 328 17.58 20.95 -12.33
CA GLU A 328 18.46 21.17 -13.48
C GLU A 328 18.41 19.97 -14.44
N GLY A 329 18.48 18.74 -13.94
CA GLY A 329 18.36 17.53 -14.76
C GLY A 329 17.01 17.44 -15.48
N ILE A 330 15.92 17.87 -14.86
CA ILE A 330 14.60 17.98 -15.52
C ILE A 330 14.67 18.94 -16.71
N SER A 331 15.35 20.09 -16.53
CA SER A 331 15.55 21.07 -17.60
C SER A 331 16.43 20.50 -18.73
N LEU A 332 17.47 19.75 -18.37
CA LEU A 332 18.32 19.04 -19.34
C LEU A 332 17.51 18.04 -20.18
N ALA A 333 16.68 17.20 -19.51
CA ALA A 333 15.82 16.25 -20.21
C ALA A 333 14.83 16.97 -21.17
N GLY A 334 14.28 18.11 -20.74
CA GLY A 334 13.44 18.95 -21.61
C GLY A 334 14.20 19.54 -22.79
N MET A 335 15.42 20.04 -22.58
CA MET A 335 16.24 20.66 -23.62
C MET A 335 16.78 19.65 -24.63
N THR A 336 17.08 18.44 -24.21
CA THR A 336 17.59 17.35 -25.05
C THR A 336 16.48 16.49 -25.65
N GLU A 337 15.22 16.84 -25.41
CA GLU A 337 14.04 16.06 -25.84
C GLU A 337 14.15 14.58 -25.43
N THR A 338 14.63 14.34 -24.19
CA THR A 338 14.87 12.99 -23.67
C THR A 338 13.66 12.50 -22.88
N PRO A 339 13.02 11.40 -23.28
CA PRO A 339 11.87 10.84 -22.56
C PRO A 339 12.29 10.30 -21.19
N LEU A 340 11.69 10.80 -20.13
CA LEU A 340 12.00 10.39 -18.75
C LEU A 340 10.75 10.32 -17.90
N VAL A 341 10.64 9.28 -17.08
CA VAL A 341 9.58 9.19 -16.06
C VAL A 341 10.19 9.44 -14.68
N ILE A 342 9.57 10.34 -13.91
CA ILE A 342 10.01 10.73 -12.58
C ILE A 342 8.88 10.45 -11.60
N ILE A 343 9.10 9.58 -10.64
CA ILE A 343 8.16 9.31 -9.56
C ILE A 343 8.46 10.27 -8.40
N LEU A 344 7.52 11.19 -8.16
CA LEU A 344 7.57 12.13 -7.04
C LEU A 344 6.62 11.66 -5.93
N ALA A 345 7.16 11.00 -4.91
CA ALA A 345 6.40 10.57 -3.75
C ALA A 345 6.47 11.65 -2.66
N GLN A 346 5.32 12.23 -2.31
CA GLN A 346 5.25 13.43 -1.50
C GLN A 346 5.38 13.16 0.00
N ARG A 347 6.02 14.09 0.71
CA ARG A 347 6.10 14.16 2.17
C ARG A 347 6.18 15.62 2.62
N PRO A 348 5.90 15.95 3.90
CA PRO A 348 6.04 17.33 4.38
C PRO A 348 7.46 17.87 4.23
N GLY A 349 7.59 19.04 3.59
CA GLY A 349 8.80 19.88 3.60
C GLY A 349 8.74 20.93 4.73
N PRO A 350 9.64 21.94 4.70
CA PRO A 350 10.75 22.16 3.75
C PRO A 350 11.98 21.31 4.04
N ALA A 351 12.93 21.25 3.11
CA ALA A 351 14.18 20.49 3.15
C ALA A 351 13.92 19.01 3.47
N THR A 352 14.61 18.42 4.44
CA THR A 352 14.37 17.03 4.88
C THR A 352 12.94 16.84 5.38
N GLY A 353 12.34 17.87 5.98
CA GLY A 353 10.96 17.87 6.43
C GLY A 353 10.65 16.78 7.45
N LEU A 354 9.51 16.13 7.29
CA LEU A 354 9.05 15.03 8.14
C LEU A 354 8.98 13.71 7.35
N PRO A 355 10.07 12.94 7.28
CA PRO A 355 10.18 11.77 6.40
C PRO A 355 9.13 10.68 6.66
N THR A 356 8.61 10.59 7.87
CA THR A 356 7.65 9.57 8.30
C THR A 356 6.20 10.07 8.33
N ARG A 357 5.95 11.27 7.78
CA ARG A 357 4.62 11.87 7.70
C ARG A 357 4.17 12.02 6.26
N THR A 358 2.86 12.15 6.07
CA THR A 358 2.21 12.24 4.76
C THR A 358 1.81 13.68 4.46
N ALA A 359 2.07 14.14 3.23
CA ALA A 359 1.57 15.41 2.72
C ALA A 359 1.32 15.34 1.21
N GLN A 360 0.60 16.32 0.67
CA GLN A 360 0.33 16.52 -0.74
C GLN A 360 0.65 17.99 -1.11
N GLY A 361 1.90 18.41 -0.88
CA GLY A 361 2.33 19.81 -1.02
C GLY A 361 3.13 20.13 -2.29
N ASP A 362 3.55 19.13 -3.07
CA ASP A 362 4.55 19.31 -4.13
C ASP A 362 3.95 19.54 -5.53
N LEU A 363 2.63 19.64 -5.69
CA LEU A 363 1.98 19.73 -7.01
C LEU A 363 2.43 20.98 -7.79
N LEU A 364 2.39 22.16 -7.18
CA LEU A 364 2.83 23.39 -7.83
C LEU A 364 4.32 23.36 -8.16
N PHE A 365 5.11 22.77 -7.27
CA PHE A 365 6.54 22.59 -7.51
C PHE A 365 6.78 21.65 -8.72
N ALA A 366 6.07 20.53 -8.82
CA ALA A 366 6.16 19.63 -9.97
C ALA A 366 5.78 20.32 -11.30
N ILE A 367 4.71 21.11 -11.30
CA ILE A 367 4.24 21.85 -12.46
C ILE A 367 5.28 22.87 -12.93
N HIS A 368 5.95 23.55 -12.00
CA HIS A 368 6.91 24.62 -12.29
C HIS A 368 8.38 24.21 -12.20
N ALA A 369 8.68 22.92 -11.98
CA ALA A 369 10.06 22.44 -11.84
C ALA A 369 10.90 22.67 -13.09
N GLY A 370 12.20 22.93 -12.87
CA GLY A 370 13.15 23.29 -13.90
C GLY A 370 13.28 24.81 -14.09
N HIS A 371 14.25 25.23 -14.92
CA HIS A 371 14.40 26.61 -15.32
C HIS A 371 14.22 26.75 -16.84
N GLY A 372 13.75 27.92 -17.28
CA GLY A 372 13.33 28.09 -18.68
C GLY A 372 11.99 27.41 -18.98
N GLU A 373 11.55 27.56 -20.22
CA GLU A 373 10.27 27.04 -20.70
C GLU A 373 10.48 25.78 -21.55
N PHE A 374 9.92 24.69 -21.13
CA PHE A 374 9.88 23.43 -21.87
C PHE A 374 8.62 22.64 -21.48
N PRO A 375 8.10 21.79 -22.39
CA PRO A 375 6.95 20.96 -22.05
C PRO A 375 7.30 19.91 -21.02
N LYS A 376 6.41 19.68 -20.07
CA LYS A 376 6.41 18.54 -19.15
C LYS A 376 4.99 18.15 -18.79
N MET A 377 4.80 16.91 -18.39
CA MET A 377 3.49 16.41 -17.98
C MET A 377 3.52 16.00 -16.52
N VAL A 378 2.43 16.27 -15.81
CA VAL A 378 2.26 15.86 -14.41
C VAL A 378 1.02 15.00 -14.29
N LEU A 379 1.16 13.82 -13.72
CA LEU A 379 0.07 12.88 -13.44
C LEU A 379 -0.07 12.72 -11.92
N ALA A 380 -1.29 12.74 -11.41
CA ALA A 380 -1.58 12.63 -9.98
C ALA A 380 -2.53 11.45 -9.72
N PRO A 381 -2.01 10.22 -9.55
CA PRO A 381 -2.84 9.05 -9.31
C PRO A 381 -3.50 9.08 -7.92
N SER A 382 -4.73 8.57 -7.85
CA SER A 382 -5.56 8.57 -6.65
C SER A 382 -5.42 7.32 -5.78
N ASP A 383 -4.99 6.21 -6.34
CA ASP A 383 -4.88 4.91 -5.68
C ASP A 383 -3.85 4.00 -6.38
N PRO A 384 -3.52 2.82 -5.83
CA PRO A 384 -2.53 1.92 -6.42
C PRO A 384 -2.86 1.47 -7.84
N LYS A 385 -4.14 1.33 -8.18
CA LYS A 385 -4.55 0.94 -9.52
C LYS A 385 -4.39 2.08 -10.50
N ASP A 386 -4.84 3.27 -10.12
CA ASP A 386 -4.64 4.47 -10.95
C ASP A 386 -3.13 4.75 -11.12
N ALA A 387 -2.32 4.51 -10.08
CA ALA A 387 -0.86 4.59 -10.17
C ALA A 387 -0.30 3.61 -11.20
N PHE A 388 -0.80 2.36 -11.24
CA PHE A 388 -0.39 1.40 -12.26
C PHE A 388 -0.66 1.91 -13.67
N HIS A 389 -1.89 2.37 -13.93
CA HIS A 389 -2.26 2.89 -15.25
C HIS A 389 -1.54 4.19 -15.60
N SER A 390 -1.36 5.07 -14.61
CA SER A 390 -0.65 6.35 -14.79
C SER A 390 0.81 6.14 -15.15
N VAL A 391 1.50 5.18 -14.55
CA VAL A 391 2.91 4.85 -14.91
C VAL A 391 3.01 4.33 -16.34
N VAL A 392 2.12 3.42 -16.74
CA VAL A 392 2.10 2.93 -18.14
C VAL A 392 1.85 4.09 -19.10
N ARG A 393 0.91 4.98 -18.77
CA ARG A 393 0.62 6.18 -19.53
C ARG A 393 1.80 7.15 -19.56
N ALA A 394 2.51 7.32 -18.42
CA ALA A 394 3.66 8.20 -18.32
C ALA A 394 4.78 7.81 -19.29
N PHE A 395 5.16 6.53 -19.35
CA PHE A 395 6.15 6.05 -20.31
C PHE A 395 5.72 6.28 -21.75
N ASN A 396 4.46 6.00 -22.08
CA ASN A 396 3.95 6.21 -23.43
C ASN A 396 3.87 7.70 -23.83
N LEU A 397 3.55 8.59 -22.87
CA LEU A 397 3.55 10.03 -23.09
C LEU A 397 4.98 10.57 -23.24
N ALA A 398 5.91 10.11 -22.37
CA ALA A 398 7.32 10.49 -22.45
C ALA A 398 7.89 10.16 -23.84
N ASP A 399 7.71 8.94 -24.32
CA ASP A 399 8.19 8.52 -25.64
C ASP A 399 7.51 9.28 -26.79
N ARG A 400 6.19 9.48 -26.69
CA ARG A 400 5.42 10.13 -27.76
C ARG A 400 5.78 11.60 -27.93
N TYR A 401 6.03 12.30 -26.83
CA TYR A 401 6.26 13.74 -26.83
C TYR A 401 7.71 14.12 -26.56
N GLN A 402 8.60 13.14 -26.34
CA GLN A 402 10.01 13.34 -26.06
C GLN A 402 10.23 14.37 -24.94
N THR A 403 9.59 14.13 -23.79
CA THR A 403 9.55 15.09 -22.66
C THR A 403 9.50 14.38 -21.32
N PRO A 404 9.98 15.01 -20.22
CA PRO A 404 9.79 14.48 -18.88
C PRO A 404 8.31 14.37 -18.50
N VAL A 405 7.97 13.25 -17.80
CA VAL A 405 6.65 13.03 -17.19
C VAL A 405 6.84 12.72 -15.70
N ILE A 406 6.14 13.46 -14.85
CA ILE A 406 6.22 13.42 -13.39
C ILE A 406 4.95 12.81 -12.84
#